data_1f1db554f9d503a7853ab2ba5309a65c
#
_entry.id   1f1db554f9d503a7853ab2ba5309a65c
#
_cell.length_a   1.000
_cell.length_b   1.000
_cell.length_c   1.000
_cell.angle_alpha   90.00
_cell.angle_beta   90.00
_cell.angle_gamma   90.00
#
_symmetry.space_group_name_H-M   'P 1'
#
loop_
_entity.id
_entity.type
_entity.pdbx_description
1 polymer ?
#
loop_
_entity_poly.entity_id
_entity_poly.type
_entity_poly.pdbx_seq_one_letter_code
_entity_poly.pdbx_strand_id
1 'polypeptide(L)'
;LTGVIAQRLAKKLCPKCRKARPVTIYEKTVFKLALGLDVSEVYEAVGCKHCINGFMGRIAIHEVLMLNQDVRDAIVNNATKEHLRKMVYDKGHTVTLLQDGLEKVISGDTTFDEIVQIIDVESDFGEDEQELKDALLGKTKKKEEEDAKVINNISGNLEEVLTTPETQSPTATSSVEINNQKKTDYDIL
;
A
#
# COMPACT_ATOMS: atom_id res chain seq x y z
N LEU A 1 6.81 25.41 28.35
CA LEU A 1 6.76 24.29 27.38
C LEU A 1 8.11 24.18 26.68
N THR A 2 8.74 23.00 26.73
CA THR A 2 10.06 22.73 26.13
C THR A 2 9.97 21.94 24.86
N GLY A 3 8.95 21.11 24.72
CA GLY A 3 8.72 20.32 23.52
C GLY A 3 7.33 19.73 23.47
N VAL A 4 6.96 19.23 22.31
CA VAL A 4 5.71 18.50 22.04
C VAL A 4 6.09 17.19 21.35
N ILE A 5 5.47 16.10 21.78
CA ILE A 5 5.66 14.78 21.16
C ILE A 5 4.30 14.30 20.66
N ALA A 6 4.22 13.98 19.36
CA ALA A 6 3.11 13.26 18.78
C ALA A 6 3.50 11.80 18.55
N GLN A 7 2.54 10.88 18.73
CA GLN A 7 2.76 9.44 18.52
C GLN A 7 1.53 8.81 17.87
N ARG A 8 1.78 7.88 16.93
CA ARG A 8 0.79 6.98 16.34
C ARG A 8 1.30 5.54 16.42
N LEU A 9 0.39 4.57 16.34
CA LEU A 9 0.71 3.15 16.33
C LEU A 9 0.30 2.52 15.01
N ALA A 10 1.26 2.01 14.26
CA ALA A 10 1.06 1.21 13.05
C ALA A 10 1.14 -0.29 13.39
N LYS A 11 0.50 -1.14 12.58
CA LYS A 11 0.68 -2.59 12.66
C LYS A 11 2.07 -2.95 12.16
N LYS A 12 2.76 -3.82 12.90
CA LYS A 12 4.10 -4.30 12.54
C LYS A 12 4.00 -5.50 11.61
N LEU A 13 4.74 -5.48 10.49
CA LEU A 13 4.84 -6.60 9.57
C LEU A 13 5.44 -7.84 10.26
N CYS A 14 4.93 -8.99 9.92
CA CYS A 14 5.47 -10.27 10.37
C CYS A 14 6.81 -10.53 9.66
N PRO A 15 7.93 -10.65 10.38
CA PRO A 15 9.24 -10.85 9.77
C PRO A 15 9.38 -12.21 9.07
N LYS A 16 8.48 -13.17 9.39
CA LYS A 16 8.53 -14.53 8.82
C LYS A 16 7.85 -14.66 7.46
N CYS A 17 6.95 -13.74 7.10
CA CYS A 17 6.17 -13.87 5.88
C CYS A 17 6.03 -12.57 5.08
N ARG A 18 6.61 -11.46 5.52
CA ARG A 18 6.66 -10.25 4.69
C ARG A 18 7.38 -10.54 3.39
N LYS A 19 6.92 -9.97 2.29
CA LYS A 19 7.49 -10.16 0.97
C LYS A 19 7.82 -8.81 0.34
N ALA A 20 8.98 -8.70 -0.27
CA ALA A 20 9.34 -7.51 -1.03
C ALA A 20 8.50 -7.39 -2.30
N ARG A 21 8.07 -6.19 -2.63
CA ARG A 21 7.41 -5.84 -3.88
C ARG A 21 7.94 -4.50 -4.42
N PRO A 22 7.87 -4.29 -5.74
CA PRO A 22 8.21 -2.99 -6.30
C PRO A 22 7.25 -1.92 -5.79
N VAL A 23 7.76 -0.68 -5.65
CA VAL A 23 6.93 0.49 -5.31
C VAL A 23 6.05 0.90 -6.49
N THR A 24 4.88 1.44 -6.18
CA THR A 24 4.02 2.10 -7.17
C THR A 24 4.54 3.50 -7.49
N ILE A 25 4.04 4.11 -8.58
CA ILE A 25 4.39 5.50 -8.94
C ILE A 25 4.03 6.46 -7.81
N TYR A 26 2.87 6.28 -7.20
CA TYR A 26 2.41 7.09 -6.06
C TYR A 26 3.35 6.96 -4.85
N GLU A 27 3.67 5.75 -4.44
CA GLU A 27 4.60 5.50 -3.32
C GLU A 27 5.97 6.13 -3.59
N LYS A 28 6.50 5.97 -4.82
CA LYS A 28 7.76 6.56 -5.24
C LYS A 28 7.75 8.09 -5.13
N THR A 29 6.66 8.73 -5.57
CA THR A 29 6.48 10.19 -5.45
C THR A 29 6.46 10.62 -3.99
N VAL A 30 5.71 9.91 -3.11
CA VAL A 30 5.67 10.21 -1.68
C VAL A 30 7.05 10.07 -1.03
N PHE A 31 7.79 8.99 -1.31
CA PHE A 31 9.16 8.82 -0.78
C PHE A 31 10.10 9.92 -1.23
N LYS A 32 10.01 10.33 -2.50
CA LYS A 32 10.84 11.39 -3.05
C LYS A 32 10.54 12.75 -2.43
N LEU A 33 9.25 13.10 -2.29
CA LEU A 33 8.83 14.37 -1.69
C LEU A 33 9.12 14.44 -0.20
N ALA A 34 8.83 13.37 0.55
CA ALA A 34 8.97 13.37 2.01
C ALA A 34 10.41 13.17 2.50
N LEU A 35 11.18 12.30 1.84
CA LEU A 35 12.53 11.89 2.27
C LEU A 35 13.64 12.28 1.31
N GLY A 36 13.31 12.73 0.09
CA GLY A 36 14.29 12.95 -0.98
C GLY A 36 14.93 11.66 -1.52
N LEU A 37 14.34 10.49 -1.22
CA LEU A 37 14.88 9.18 -1.55
C LEU A 37 14.18 8.55 -2.74
N ASP A 38 14.95 7.88 -3.61
CA ASP A 38 14.44 7.04 -4.69
C ASP A 38 14.39 5.59 -4.21
N VAL A 39 13.22 5.15 -3.75
CA VAL A 39 12.96 3.80 -3.24
C VAL A 39 12.44 2.94 -4.38
N SER A 40 12.98 1.72 -4.54
CA SER A 40 12.59 0.77 -5.58
C SER A 40 11.67 -0.34 -5.07
N GLU A 41 11.82 -0.72 -3.80
CA GLU A 41 11.10 -1.85 -3.19
C GLU A 41 10.60 -1.49 -1.80
N VAL A 42 9.45 -2.06 -1.45
CA VAL A 42 8.85 -2.03 -0.10
C VAL A 42 8.32 -3.43 0.24
N TYR A 43 7.84 -3.60 1.47
CA TYR A 43 7.33 -4.90 1.90
C TYR A 43 5.81 -4.90 2.02
N GLU A 44 5.20 -6.04 1.67
CA GLU A 44 3.78 -6.32 1.80
C GLU A 44 3.49 -7.40 2.85
N ALA A 45 2.26 -7.39 3.37
CA ALA A 45 1.76 -8.37 4.32
C ALA A 45 1.19 -9.58 3.56
N VAL A 46 1.78 -10.77 3.76
CA VAL A 46 1.30 -12.01 3.11
C VAL A 46 0.41 -12.82 4.03
N GLY A 47 0.88 -13.11 5.25
CA GLY A 47 0.20 -13.95 6.22
C GLY A 47 0.84 -15.34 6.37
N CYS A 48 0.87 -15.85 7.60
CA CYS A 48 1.33 -17.19 7.92
C CYS A 48 0.74 -17.66 9.27
N LYS A 49 1.02 -18.90 9.64
CA LYS A 49 0.54 -19.49 10.92
C LYS A 49 1.03 -18.80 12.19
N HIS A 50 1.98 -17.86 12.09
CA HIS A 50 2.57 -17.16 13.24
C HIS A 50 2.07 -15.73 13.39
N CYS A 51 1.18 -15.25 12.52
CA CYS A 51 0.72 -13.87 12.51
C CYS A 51 -0.77 -13.77 12.17
N ILE A 52 -1.31 -12.57 12.28
CA ILE A 52 -2.70 -12.26 11.90
C ILE A 52 -2.64 -11.39 10.65
N ASN A 53 -3.10 -11.92 9.50
CA ASN A 53 -3.14 -11.21 8.22
C ASN A 53 -1.80 -10.54 7.81
N GLY A 54 -0.67 -11.19 8.12
CA GLY A 54 0.65 -10.66 7.79
C GLY A 54 1.24 -9.71 8.83
N PHE A 55 0.53 -9.42 9.93
CA PHE A 55 0.98 -8.50 10.97
C PHE A 55 1.18 -9.20 12.32
N MET A 56 2.16 -8.72 13.09
CA MET A 56 2.50 -9.23 14.41
C MET A 56 2.93 -8.08 15.33
N GLY A 57 2.01 -7.64 16.20
CA GLY A 57 2.23 -6.53 17.12
C GLY A 57 2.07 -5.15 16.45
N ARG A 58 2.57 -4.12 17.12
CA ARG A 58 2.50 -2.71 16.70
C ARG A 58 3.86 -2.05 16.85
N ILE A 59 4.11 -1.03 16.03
CA ILE A 59 5.28 -0.17 16.10
C ILE A 59 4.82 1.27 16.28
N ALA A 60 5.50 2.03 17.12
CA ALA A 60 5.21 3.44 17.33
C ALA A 60 5.91 4.29 16.26
N ILE A 61 5.21 5.32 15.80
CA ILE A 61 5.70 6.37 14.93
C ILE A 61 5.66 7.66 15.73
N HIS A 62 6.74 8.43 15.69
CA HIS A 62 6.91 9.59 16.52
C HIS A 62 7.25 10.83 15.72
N GLU A 63 6.79 11.95 16.22
CA GLU A 63 7.23 13.30 15.85
C GLU A 63 7.62 14.02 17.12
N VAL A 64 8.81 14.59 17.14
CA VAL A 64 9.32 15.32 18.29
C VAL A 64 9.63 16.75 17.89
N LEU A 65 8.85 17.67 18.40
CA LEU A 65 9.01 19.10 18.21
C LEU A 65 9.69 19.73 19.41
N MET A 66 10.90 20.24 19.25
CA MET A 66 11.59 21.03 20.27
C MET A 66 11.24 22.50 20.11
N LEU A 67 10.72 23.12 21.17
CA LEU A 67 10.37 24.55 21.19
C LEU A 67 11.61 25.36 21.56
N ASN A 68 12.28 25.89 20.56
CA ASN A 68 13.34 26.90 20.76
C ASN A 68 12.73 28.26 21.18
N GLN A 69 13.59 29.26 21.49
CA GLN A 69 13.11 30.56 21.93
C GLN A 69 12.27 31.25 20.85
N ASP A 70 12.71 31.20 19.59
CA ASP A 70 12.03 31.86 18.46
C ASP A 70 10.58 31.36 18.30
N VAL A 71 10.37 30.03 18.39
CA VAL A 71 9.03 29.42 18.31
C VAL A 71 8.17 29.81 19.50
N ARG A 72 8.74 29.88 20.72
CA ARG A 72 8.03 30.33 21.90
C ARG A 72 7.58 31.79 21.78
N ASP A 73 8.47 32.65 21.30
CA ASP A 73 8.17 34.08 21.11
C ASP A 73 7.12 34.27 20.00
N ALA A 74 7.19 33.51 18.93
CA ALA A 74 6.18 33.52 17.88
C ALA A 74 4.80 33.08 18.39
N ILE A 75 4.72 32.07 19.26
CA ILE A 75 3.46 31.66 19.92
C ILE A 75 2.90 32.77 20.81
N VAL A 76 3.73 33.40 21.61
CA VAL A 76 3.31 34.50 22.49
C VAL A 76 2.80 35.69 21.67
N ASN A 77 3.39 35.95 20.52
CA ASN A 77 3.00 37.02 19.60
C ASN A 77 1.83 36.64 18.67
N ASN A 78 1.13 35.52 18.92
CA ASN A 78 0.00 35.04 18.14
C ASN A 78 0.33 34.87 16.63
N ALA A 79 1.50 34.33 16.31
CA ALA A 79 1.88 34.02 14.94
C ALA A 79 0.88 33.06 14.28
N THR A 80 0.70 33.18 12.96
CA THR A 80 -0.20 32.31 12.20
C THR A 80 0.30 30.86 12.19
N LYS A 81 -0.61 29.92 11.97
CA LYS A 81 -0.29 28.49 11.86
C LYS A 81 0.78 28.24 10.79
N GLU A 82 0.66 28.89 9.64
CA GLU A 82 1.59 28.77 8.51
C GLU A 82 2.98 29.26 8.89
N HIS A 83 3.06 30.38 9.60
CA HIS A 83 4.34 30.94 10.06
C HIS A 83 5.02 29.99 11.06
N LEU A 84 4.26 29.48 12.04
CA LEU A 84 4.77 28.52 13.01
C LEU A 84 5.24 27.23 12.33
N ARG A 85 4.48 26.72 11.34
CA ARG A 85 4.85 25.54 10.56
C ARG A 85 6.18 25.73 9.84
N LYS A 86 6.37 26.86 9.14
CA LYS A 86 7.64 27.18 8.48
C LYS A 86 8.80 27.26 9.47
N MET A 87 8.62 27.90 10.61
CA MET A 87 9.68 28.00 11.62
C MET A 87 10.13 26.63 12.16
N VAL A 88 9.19 25.66 12.24
CA VAL A 88 9.43 24.34 12.83
C VAL A 88 10.07 23.38 11.82
N TYR A 89 9.57 23.36 10.59
CA TYR A 89 9.93 22.35 9.60
C TYR A 89 11.01 22.82 8.60
N ASP A 90 11.06 24.09 8.22
CA ASP A 90 12.03 24.59 7.22
C ASP A 90 13.49 24.49 7.67
N LYS A 91 13.75 24.42 8.97
CA LYS A 91 15.12 24.32 9.52
C LYS A 91 15.66 22.87 9.60
N GLY A 92 14.89 21.88 9.15
CA GLY A 92 15.34 20.47 9.05
C GLY A 92 15.66 19.79 10.39
N HIS A 93 15.18 20.33 11.52
CA HIS A 93 15.47 19.79 12.86
C HIS A 93 14.36 18.90 13.41
N THR A 94 13.23 18.81 12.71
CA THR A 94 12.07 18.03 13.14
C THR A 94 11.77 16.97 12.10
N VAL A 95 11.81 15.70 12.51
CA VAL A 95 11.32 14.58 11.71
C VAL A 95 9.81 14.51 11.88
N THR A 96 9.06 14.59 10.79
CA THR A 96 7.60 14.51 10.83
C THR A 96 7.13 13.07 11.09
N LEU A 97 5.87 12.91 11.55
CA LEU A 97 5.24 11.57 11.65
C LEU A 97 5.32 10.80 10.34
N LEU A 98 5.13 11.48 9.20
CA LEU A 98 5.21 10.86 7.89
C LEU A 98 6.62 10.38 7.57
N GLN A 99 7.66 11.18 7.80
CA GLN A 99 9.05 10.81 7.57
C GLN A 99 9.45 9.59 8.41
N ASP A 100 9.17 9.61 9.72
CA ASP A 100 9.46 8.47 10.62
C ASP A 100 8.67 7.21 10.22
N GLY A 101 7.42 7.37 9.78
CA GLY A 101 6.61 6.28 9.25
C GLY A 101 7.19 5.66 7.97
N LEU A 102 7.59 6.50 7.01
CA LEU A 102 8.15 6.06 5.73
C LEU A 102 9.53 5.37 5.91
N GLU A 103 10.36 5.82 6.85
CA GLU A 103 11.60 5.11 7.19
C GLU A 103 11.33 3.68 7.69
N LYS A 104 10.25 3.49 8.48
CA LYS A 104 9.81 2.17 8.94
C LYS A 104 9.20 1.31 7.83
N VAL A 105 8.65 1.91 6.79
CA VAL A 105 8.23 1.19 5.57
C VAL A 105 9.44 0.68 4.80
N ILE A 106 10.47 1.52 4.61
CA ILE A 106 11.73 1.15 3.94
C ILE A 106 12.43 0.00 4.69
N SER A 107 12.47 0.05 6.03
CA SER A 107 13.04 -1.03 6.85
C SER A 107 12.21 -2.32 6.85
N GLY A 108 10.97 -2.26 6.33
CA GLY A 108 10.04 -3.37 6.31
C GLY A 108 9.42 -3.69 7.67
N ASP A 109 9.37 -2.72 8.56
CA ASP A 109 8.70 -2.88 9.86
C ASP A 109 7.18 -2.73 9.75
N THR A 110 6.70 -1.96 8.77
CA THR A 110 5.27 -1.76 8.47
C THR A 110 5.05 -1.64 6.97
N THR A 111 3.80 -1.51 6.54
CA THR A 111 3.44 -1.28 5.13
C THR A 111 3.18 0.20 4.87
N PHE A 112 3.30 0.60 3.60
CA PHE A 112 2.93 1.94 3.17
C PHE A 112 1.46 2.24 3.45
N ASP A 113 0.57 1.28 3.19
CA ASP A 113 -0.87 1.42 3.39
C ASP A 113 -1.23 1.69 4.87
N GLU A 114 -0.53 1.05 5.82
CA GLU A 114 -0.73 1.34 7.26
C GLU A 114 -0.36 2.79 7.61
N ILE A 115 0.71 3.32 6.99
CA ILE A 115 1.13 4.71 7.25
C ILE A 115 0.10 5.70 6.71
N VAL A 116 -0.36 5.51 5.46
CA VAL A 116 -1.36 6.40 4.83
C VAL A 116 -2.71 6.37 5.57
N GLN A 117 -3.09 5.23 6.18
CA GLN A 117 -4.32 5.14 6.97
C GLN A 117 -4.29 5.91 8.29
N ILE A 118 -3.10 6.06 8.90
CA ILE A 118 -2.96 6.70 10.23
C ILE A 118 -2.43 8.11 10.16
N ILE A 119 -1.88 8.53 9.02
CA ILE A 119 -1.32 9.87 8.79
C ILE A 119 -2.00 10.48 7.57
N ASP A 120 -2.44 11.72 7.71
CA ASP A 120 -2.95 12.50 6.59
C ASP A 120 -1.77 13.00 5.74
N VAL A 121 -1.44 12.22 4.71
CA VAL A 121 -0.29 12.47 3.84
C VAL A 121 -0.43 13.80 3.09
N GLU A 122 -1.65 14.14 2.64
CA GLU A 122 -1.89 15.35 1.85
C GLU A 122 -1.61 16.63 2.66
N SER A 123 -1.90 16.60 3.97
CA SER A 123 -1.68 17.76 4.84
C SER A 123 -0.19 18.08 5.07
N ASP A 124 0.71 17.13 4.83
CA ASP A 124 2.13 17.30 5.07
C ASP A 124 2.89 17.96 3.90
N PHE A 125 2.38 17.85 2.66
CA PHE A 125 3.09 18.33 1.47
C PHE A 125 2.83 19.80 1.09
N GLY A 126 1.76 20.42 1.57
CA GLY A 126 1.50 21.86 1.34
C GLY A 126 1.53 22.26 -0.13
N GLU A 127 2.56 22.97 -0.57
CA GLU A 127 2.70 23.49 -1.95
C GLU A 127 2.98 22.36 -2.98
N ASP A 128 3.52 21.22 -2.55
CA ASP A 128 3.83 20.06 -3.39
C ASP A 128 2.63 19.12 -3.56
N GLU A 129 1.45 19.48 -3.02
CA GLU A 129 0.20 18.70 -3.11
C GLU A 129 -0.21 18.42 -4.56
N GLN A 130 0.15 19.32 -5.50
CA GLN A 130 -0.20 19.14 -6.92
C GLN A 130 0.55 17.95 -7.55
N GLU A 131 1.84 17.79 -7.28
CA GLU A 131 2.63 16.65 -7.77
C GLU A 131 2.09 15.32 -7.20
N LEU A 132 1.65 15.34 -5.95
CA LEU A 132 1.01 14.19 -5.31
C LEU A 132 -0.34 13.84 -5.96
N LYS A 133 -1.17 14.83 -6.25
CA LYS A 133 -2.46 14.65 -6.96
C LYS A 133 -2.25 14.11 -8.37
N ASP A 134 -1.29 14.62 -9.10
CA ASP A 134 -0.97 14.14 -10.45
C ASP A 134 -0.50 12.67 -10.44
N ALA A 135 0.27 12.27 -9.43
CA ALA A 135 0.67 10.88 -9.23
C ALA A 135 -0.53 9.97 -8.88
N LEU A 136 -1.48 10.45 -8.08
CA LEU A 136 -2.74 9.75 -7.77
C LEU A 136 -3.63 9.59 -9.00
N LEU A 137 -3.80 10.66 -9.80
CA LEU A 137 -4.58 10.63 -11.04
C LEU A 137 -3.97 9.70 -12.09
N GLY A 138 -2.65 9.62 -12.16
CA GLY A 138 -1.95 8.65 -13.01
C GLY A 138 -2.23 7.19 -12.60
N LYS A 139 -2.47 6.92 -11.32
CA LYS A 139 -2.81 5.59 -10.79
C LYS A 139 -4.26 5.19 -11.15
N THR A 140 -5.20 6.14 -11.08
CA THR A 140 -6.60 5.91 -11.46
C THR A 140 -6.75 5.59 -12.94
N LYS A 141 -6.12 6.38 -13.82
CA LYS A 141 -6.17 6.14 -15.28
C LYS A 141 -5.62 4.78 -15.67
N LYS A 142 -4.51 4.35 -15.05
CA LYS A 142 -3.88 3.05 -15.36
C LYS A 142 -4.74 1.87 -14.91
N LYS A 143 -5.45 2.00 -13.80
CA LYS A 143 -6.37 0.98 -13.31
C LYS A 143 -7.63 0.89 -14.19
N GLU A 144 -8.19 2.03 -14.61
CA GLU A 144 -9.32 2.09 -15.54
C GLU A 144 -8.96 1.50 -16.92
N GLU A 145 -7.73 1.72 -17.41
CA GLU A 145 -7.26 1.12 -18.67
C GLU A 145 -7.04 -0.39 -18.55
N GLU A 146 -6.54 -0.90 -17.42
CA GLU A 146 -6.39 -2.33 -17.16
C GLU A 146 -7.76 -3.02 -17.02
N ASP A 147 -8.69 -2.44 -16.27
CA ASP A 147 -10.06 -2.94 -16.12
C ASP A 147 -10.82 -2.91 -17.46
N ALA A 148 -10.67 -1.87 -18.28
CA ALA A 148 -11.23 -1.79 -19.62
C ALA A 148 -10.67 -2.86 -20.57
N LYS A 149 -9.38 -3.19 -20.49
CA LYS A 149 -8.77 -4.28 -21.28
C LYS A 149 -9.30 -5.65 -20.88
N VAL A 150 -9.52 -5.88 -19.58
CA VAL A 150 -10.11 -7.13 -19.07
C VAL A 150 -11.54 -7.29 -19.57
N ILE A 151 -12.36 -6.23 -19.51
CA ILE A 151 -13.75 -6.24 -19.99
C ILE A 151 -13.82 -6.50 -21.51
N ASN A 152 -12.96 -5.86 -22.30
CA ASN A 152 -12.90 -6.06 -23.73
C ASN A 152 -12.45 -7.48 -24.14
N ASN A 153 -11.53 -8.09 -23.38
CA ASN A 153 -11.13 -9.49 -23.61
C ASN A 153 -12.25 -10.48 -23.26
N ILE A 154 -13.05 -10.19 -22.25
CA ILE A 154 -14.21 -11.04 -21.88
C ILE A 154 -15.30 -10.92 -22.94
N SER A 155 -15.58 -9.70 -23.43
CA SER A 155 -16.58 -9.45 -24.49
C SER A 155 -16.19 -10.08 -25.82
N GLY A 156 -14.92 -10.03 -26.22
CA GLY A 156 -14.41 -10.65 -27.45
C GLY A 156 -14.55 -12.17 -27.45
N ASN A 157 -14.30 -12.83 -26.31
CA ASN A 157 -14.48 -14.27 -26.18
C ASN A 157 -15.94 -14.74 -26.18
N LEU A 158 -16.89 -13.86 -25.81
CA LEU A 158 -18.33 -14.15 -25.87
C LEU A 158 -18.88 -14.11 -27.30
N GLU A 159 -18.36 -13.24 -28.16
CA GLU A 159 -18.78 -13.17 -29.57
C GLU A 159 -18.24 -14.36 -30.39
N GLU A 160 -17.06 -14.88 -30.07
CA GLU A 160 -16.47 -16.02 -30.75
C GLU A 160 -17.21 -17.34 -30.45
N VAL A 161 -17.85 -17.47 -29.28
CA VAL A 161 -18.64 -18.65 -28.88
C VAL A 161 -20.04 -18.65 -29.51
N LEU A 162 -20.56 -17.51 -29.95
CA LEU A 162 -21.91 -17.38 -30.54
C LEU A 162 -21.96 -17.51 -32.06
N THR A 163 -20.81 -17.64 -32.74
CA THR A 163 -20.72 -17.68 -34.21
C THR A 163 -20.36 -19.03 -34.80
N THR A 164 -20.47 -20.16 -34.07
CA THR A 164 -20.31 -21.50 -34.68
C THR A 164 -21.66 -21.98 -35.22
N PRO A 165 -21.78 -22.29 -36.56
CA PRO A 165 -23.03 -22.77 -37.12
C PRO A 165 -23.30 -24.21 -36.74
N GLU A 166 -24.51 -24.49 -36.33
CA GLU A 166 -25.07 -25.83 -36.23
C GLU A 166 -24.89 -26.61 -37.52
N THR A 167 -24.24 -27.77 -37.46
CA THR A 167 -24.39 -28.75 -38.52
C THR A 167 -24.32 -30.16 -37.97
N GLN A 168 -25.49 -30.80 -38.02
CA GLN A 168 -25.77 -32.21 -38.23
C GLN A 168 -25.37 -33.25 -37.18
N SER A 169 -26.42 -33.77 -36.57
CA SER A 169 -26.46 -35.16 -36.04
C SER A 169 -26.24 -36.19 -37.12
N PRO A 170 -25.62 -37.35 -36.82
CA PRO A 170 -26.29 -38.60 -37.10
C PRO A 170 -26.30 -39.57 -35.91
N THR A 171 -27.45 -40.13 -35.78
CA THR A 171 -27.90 -41.42 -35.25
C THR A 171 -26.88 -42.49 -34.87
N ALA A 172 -27.13 -42.99 -33.66
CA ALA A 172 -27.29 -44.39 -33.25
C ALA A 172 -26.10 -45.34 -33.17
N THR A 173 -26.09 -45.98 -32.08
CA THR A 173 -25.93 -47.38 -31.66
C THR A 173 -24.66 -47.80 -30.95
N SER A 174 -24.97 -48.37 -29.84
CA SER A 174 -24.50 -49.59 -29.18
C SER A 174 -23.31 -49.54 -28.21
N SER A 175 -23.69 -49.99 -27.03
CA SER A 175 -23.06 -51.03 -26.20
C SER A 175 -21.89 -50.67 -25.30
N VAL A 176 -22.17 -50.50 -24.03
CA VAL A 176 -21.76 -51.40 -22.94
C VAL A 176 -20.27 -51.72 -22.87
N GLU A 177 -19.61 -51.23 -21.86
CA GLU A 177 -18.96 -52.11 -20.88
C GLU A 177 -18.52 -51.34 -19.66
N ILE A 178 -19.11 -51.75 -18.54
CA ILE A 178 -18.73 -51.43 -17.19
C ILE A 178 -17.50 -52.30 -16.88
N ASN A 179 -16.44 -51.66 -16.41
CA ASN A 179 -15.44 -52.41 -15.67
C ASN A 179 -15.06 -51.67 -14.39
N ASN A 180 -15.56 -52.26 -13.37
CA ASN A 180 -15.35 -52.03 -11.96
C ASN A 180 -14.16 -52.88 -11.52
N GLN A 181 -13.16 -52.28 -10.91
CA GLN A 181 -12.33 -53.00 -9.91
C GLN A 181 -11.45 -51.97 -9.18
N LYS A 182 -11.80 -51.76 -7.93
CA LYS A 182 -11.17 -52.26 -6.67
C LYS A 182 -9.86 -51.54 -6.37
N LYS A 183 -9.86 -50.77 -5.29
CA LYS A 183 -9.73 -51.12 -3.86
C LYS A 183 -8.29 -51.43 -3.44
N THR A 184 -7.98 -50.83 -2.29
CA THR A 184 -7.06 -51.19 -1.21
C THR A 184 -5.68 -50.49 -1.33
N ASP A 185 -5.01 -50.10 -0.28
CA ASP A 185 -5.20 -50.09 1.17
C ASP A 185 -4.09 -49.17 1.76
N TYR A 186 -4.33 -48.59 2.88
CA TYR A 186 -3.53 -48.57 4.13
C TYR A 186 -1.98 -48.53 3.97
N ASP A 187 -1.19 -47.84 4.73
CA ASP A 187 -1.06 -47.56 6.15
C ASP A 187 0.17 -46.68 6.42
N ILE A 188 0.05 -45.85 7.42
CA ILE A 188 0.91 -45.66 8.62
C ILE A 188 2.46 -45.58 8.40
N LEU A 189 3.02 -44.41 8.65
CA LEU A 189 4.00 -44.13 9.73
C LEU A 189 4.21 -42.61 9.87
#